data_dc3912507b24a0e81f19ef9ef50e342d
#
_entry.id   dc3912507b24a0e81f19ef9ef50e342d
#
_cell.length_a   1.000
_cell.length_b   1.000
_cell.length_c   1.000
_cell.angle_alpha   90.00
_cell.angle_beta   90.00
_cell.angle_gamma   90.00
#
_symmetry.space_group_name_H-M   'P 1'
#
loop_
_entity.id
_entity.type
_entity.pdbx_description
1 polymer ?
#
loop_
_entity_poly.entity_id
_entity_poly.type
_entity_poly.pdbx_seq_one_letter_code
_entity_poly.pdbx_strand_id
1 'polypeptide(L)'
;IRRQRQMCIRDSDQVKEALKNHYTVEFWGIEPNPAIETLRKAIALGKEEKVDYLLAVGGGSVIDGTKLISAGLLYDGDAWDLVLAGRPATHTVPLSTVLTLPATGSEMNNGAVISRRETKEKYPFYSNYPLFSILDPEVTFTLPPHQVACGLADTFVHVMEQYMTTPRQSRVMDRWAEGLLQTLIEIAPKIRENQHDYQLMADFMLSATMALNGFIAMGVSQDLSLIHISEPTR
;
A
#
# COMPACT_ATOMS: atom_id res chain seq x y z
N ILE A 1 -19.41 -4.97 1.33
CA ILE A 1 -19.23 -3.80 2.23
C ILE A 1 -19.33 -4.20 3.71
N ARG A 2 -20.34 -5.00 4.15
CA ARG A 2 -20.45 -5.44 5.56
C ARG A 2 -19.33 -6.39 5.99
N ARG A 3 -18.87 -7.32 5.12
CA ARG A 3 -17.76 -8.24 5.44
C ARG A 3 -16.40 -7.54 5.55
N GLN A 4 -16.14 -6.53 4.72
CA GLN A 4 -14.92 -5.72 4.81
C GLN A 4 -14.83 -4.93 6.13
N ARG A 5 -15.95 -4.38 6.62
CA ARG A 5 -15.99 -3.73 7.94
C ARG A 5 -15.69 -4.69 9.10
N GLN A 6 -16.12 -5.94 9.02
CA GLN A 6 -15.87 -6.94 10.07
C GLN A 6 -14.41 -7.41 10.10
N MET A 7 -13.73 -7.48 8.97
CA MET A 7 -12.30 -7.80 8.89
C MET A 7 -11.44 -6.71 9.53
N CYS A 8 -11.62 -5.46 9.12
CA CYS A 8 -10.88 -4.33 9.71
C CYS A 8 -11.13 -4.17 11.22
N ILE A 9 -12.30 -4.55 11.73
CA ILE A 9 -12.61 -4.48 13.17
C ILE A 9 -11.80 -5.50 13.96
N ARG A 10 -11.66 -6.75 13.52
CA ARG A 10 -10.91 -7.78 14.25
C ARG A 10 -9.42 -7.45 14.33
N ASP A 11 -8.81 -7.05 13.23
CA ASP A 11 -7.40 -6.66 13.16
C ASP A 11 -7.15 -5.40 14.00
N SER A 12 -8.09 -4.46 13.98
CA SER A 12 -8.09 -3.27 14.81
C SER A 12 -8.16 -3.59 16.31
N ASP A 13 -8.96 -4.55 16.74
CA ASP A 13 -9.07 -4.92 18.16
C ASP A 13 -7.76 -5.52 18.69
N GLN A 14 -7.04 -6.30 17.88
CA GLN A 14 -5.71 -6.81 18.24
C GLN A 14 -4.69 -5.67 18.38
N VAL A 15 -4.70 -4.71 17.44
CA VAL A 15 -3.83 -3.52 17.50
C VAL A 15 -4.17 -2.66 18.71
N LYS A 16 -5.45 -2.45 19.02
CA LYS A 16 -5.89 -1.70 20.22
C LYS A 16 -5.41 -2.35 21.50
N GLU A 17 -5.55 -3.67 21.61
CA GLU A 17 -5.07 -4.39 22.80
C GLU A 17 -3.54 -4.26 22.94
N ALA A 18 -2.80 -4.33 21.82
CA ALA A 18 -1.35 -4.13 21.84
C ALA A 18 -0.96 -2.69 22.25
N LEU A 19 -1.78 -1.70 21.90
CA LEU A 19 -1.54 -0.29 22.17
C LEU A 19 -2.27 0.24 23.43
N LYS A 20 -2.87 -0.61 24.25
CA LYS A 20 -3.69 -0.20 25.40
C LYS A 20 -3.01 0.70 26.44
N ASN A 21 -1.68 0.71 26.47
CA ASN A 21 -0.89 1.58 27.34
C ASN A 21 -0.52 2.92 26.72
N HIS A 22 -0.96 3.19 25.48
CA HIS A 22 -0.72 4.43 24.75
C HIS A 22 -2.02 5.18 24.53
N TYR A 23 -1.96 6.51 24.48
CA TYR A 23 -3.08 7.31 24.01
C TYR A 23 -3.22 7.14 22.50
N THR A 24 -4.37 6.71 22.03
CA THR A 24 -4.62 6.44 20.61
C THR A 24 -5.86 7.17 20.14
N VAL A 25 -5.75 7.75 18.93
CA VAL A 25 -6.85 8.38 18.21
C VAL A 25 -7.08 7.60 16.93
N GLU A 26 -8.32 7.23 16.66
CA GLU A 26 -8.66 6.42 15.50
C GLU A 26 -9.31 7.25 14.41
N PHE A 27 -8.86 7.05 13.18
CA PHE A 27 -9.52 7.60 12.00
C PHE A 27 -9.91 6.46 11.05
N TRP A 28 -11.18 6.42 10.69
CA TRP A 28 -11.75 5.38 9.84
C TRP A 28 -12.27 5.96 8.52
N GLY A 29 -12.30 5.11 7.49
CA GLY A 29 -13.00 5.42 6.26
C GLY A 29 -12.10 5.96 5.15
N ILE A 30 -10.78 5.68 5.19
CA ILE A 30 -9.95 5.87 4.01
C ILE A 30 -10.42 4.86 2.97
N GLU A 31 -10.92 5.37 1.86
CA GLU A 31 -11.48 4.61 0.74
C GLU A 31 -10.40 4.08 -0.21
N PRO A 32 -10.71 3.07 -1.03
CA PRO A 32 -9.89 2.71 -2.18
C PRO A 32 -9.63 3.95 -3.07
N ASN A 33 -8.39 4.13 -3.53
CA ASN A 33 -7.92 5.37 -4.15
C ASN A 33 -8.12 6.57 -3.22
N PRO A 34 -7.32 6.72 -2.17
CA PRO A 34 -7.55 7.66 -1.07
C PRO A 34 -7.73 9.08 -1.59
N ALA A 35 -8.83 9.71 -1.19
CA ALA A 35 -9.19 11.03 -1.67
C ALA A 35 -8.76 12.12 -0.68
N ILE A 36 -8.24 13.22 -1.21
CA ILE A 36 -7.77 14.36 -0.41
C ILE A 36 -8.86 14.89 0.51
N GLU A 37 -10.13 14.84 0.10
CA GLU A 37 -11.28 15.31 0.89
C GLU A 37 -11.43 14.49 2.19
N THR A 38 -11.13 13.22 2.15
CA THR A 38 -11.12 12.35 3.34
C THR A 38 -9.86 12.58 4.18
N LEU A 39 -8.69 12.71 3.53
CA LEU A 39 -7.42 12.87 4.20
C LEU A 39 -7.31 14.23 4.92
N ARG A 40 -7.93 15.30 4.40
CA ARG A 40 -8.02 16.60 5.10
C ARG A 40 -8.69 16.46 6.47
N LYS A 41 -9.71 15.62 6.60
CA LYS A 41 -10.39 15.37 7.89
C LYS A 41 -9.47 14.65 8.87
N ALA A 42 -8.70 13.66 8.38
CA ALA A 42 -7.72 12.97 9.20
C ALA A 42 -6.60 13.90 9.66
N ILE A 43 -6.10 14.77 8.77
CA ILE A 43 -5.09 15.77 9.10
C ILE A 43 -5.61 16.77 10.14
N ALA A 44 -6.84 17.25 10.00
CA ALA A 44 -7.44 18.17 10.95
C ALA A 44 -7.55 17.53 12.35
N LEU A 45 -8.07 16.31 12.43
CA LEU A 45 -8.15 15.54 13.67
C LEU A 45 -6.78 15.33 14.29
N GLY A 46 -5.79 14.91 13.49
CA GLY A 46 -4.45 14.65 13.99
C GLY A 46 -3.72 15.90 14.48
N LYS A 47 -3.99 17.08 13.89
CA LYS A 47 -3.49 18.38 14.39
C LYS A 47 -4.15 18.78 15.71
N GLU A 48 -5.47 18.61 15.82
CA GLU A 48 -6.24 18.88 17.05
C GLU A 48 -5.74 18.03 18.22
N GLU A 49 -5.55 16.72 17.97
CA GLU A 49 -5.10 15.74 18.95
C GLU A 49 -3.56 15.71 19.15
N LYS A 50 -2.83 16.53 18.40
CA LYS A 50 -1.35 16.61 18.45
C LYS A 50 -0.67 15.27 18.24
N VAL A 51 -1.13 14.52 17.25
CA VAL A 51 -0.60 13.20 16.91
C VAL A 51 0.86 13.31 16.49
N ASP A 52 1.73 12.55 17.12
CA ASP A 52 3.19 12.53 16.91
C ASP A 52 3.68 11.21 16.27
N TYR A 53 2.78 10.23 16.08
CA TYR A 53 3.07 8.95 15.44
C TYR A 53 1.84 8.42 14.73
N LEU A 54 2.03 7.76 13.59
CA LEU A 54 0.95 7.18 12.79
C LEU A 54 1.14 5.66 12.62
N LEU A 55 0.07 4.91 12.79
CA LEU A 55 0.03 3.48 12.48
C LEU A 55 -1.06 3.22 11.44
N ALA A 56 -0.67 2.89 10.21
CA ALA A 56 -1.58 2.51 9.15
C ALA A 56 -1.94 1.03 9.28
N VAL A 57 -3.19 0.72 9.58
CA VAL A 57 -3.71 -0.66 9.61
C VAL A 57 -4.62 -0.86 8.43
N GLY A 58 -4.13 -1.49 7.35
CA GLY A 58 -4.90 -1.62 6.11
C GLY A 58 -4.08 -2.06 4.91
N GLY A 59 -4.69 -2.01 3.74
CA GLY A 59 -4.02 -2.21 2.45
C GLY A 59 -3.36 -0.93 1.93
N GLY A 60 -2.84 -0.99 0.71
CA GLY A 60 -2.10 0.10 0.06
C GLY A 60 -2.78 1.46 0.12
N SER A 61 -4.09 1.54 -0.11
CA SER A 61 -4.83 2.82 -0.05
C SER A 61 -4.80 3.49 1.32
N VAL A 62 -4.86 2.71 2.40
CA VAL A 62 -4.74 3.24 3.77
C VAL A 62 -3.32 3.72 4.02
N ILE A 63 -2.32 2.97 3.57
CA ILE A 63 -0.91 3.32 3.72
C ILE A 63 -0.60 4.57 2.92
N ASP A 64 -1.05 4.66 1.66
CA ASP A 64 -0.89 5.83 0.80
C ASP A 64 -1.49 7.09 1.44
N GLY A 65 -2.74 6.97 1.91
CA GLY A 65 -3.39 8.06 2.63
C GLY A 65 -2.62 8.48 3.87
N THR A 66 -2.09 7.52 4.64
CA THR A 66 -1.32 7.79 5.86
C THR A 66 0.01 8.50 5.55
N LYS A 67 0.66 8.20 4.41
CA LYS A 67 1.86 8.93 3.96
C LYS A 67 1.56 10.41 3.72
N LEU A 68 0.44 10.74 3.10
CA LEU A 68 0.05 12.15 2.94
C LEU A 68 -0.36 12.79 4.26
N ILE A 69 -1.09 12.08 5.12
CA ILE A 69 -1.43 12.56 6.47
C ILE A 69 -0.16 12.91 7.25
N SER A 70 0.85 12.04 7.20
CA SER A 70 2.13 12.22 7.90
C SER A 70 2.83 13.54 7.54
N ALA A 71 2.82 13.92 6.26
CA ALA A 71 3.33 15.20 5.79
C ALA A 71 2.37 16.37 6.10
N GLY A 72 1.09 16.18 5.92
CA GLY A 72 0.06 17.19 6.13
C GLY A 72 -0.08 17.66 7.58
N LEU A 73 0.26 16.79 8.55
CA LEU A 73 0.27 17.17 9.98
C LEU A 73 1.27 18.28 10.31
N LEU A 74 2.40 18.32 9.60
CA LEU A 74 3.46 19.33 9.78
C LEU A 74 3.41 20.47 8.76
N TYR A 75 2.41 20.48 7.88
CA TYR A 75 2.26 21.49 6.85
C TYR A 75 1.13 22.48 7.19
N ASP A 76 1.42 23.79 7.08
CA ASP A 76 0.45 24.83 7.44
C ASP A 76 -0.56 25.13 6.32
N GLY A 77 -0.30 24.68 5.09
CA GLY A 77 -1.17 24.84 3.92
C GLY A 77 -2.13 23.69 3.70
N ASP A 78 -2.73 23.65 2.52
CA ASP A 78 -3.53 22.50 2.07
C ASP A 78 -2.60 21.34 1.67
N ALA A 79 -2.87 20.14 2.19
CA ALA A 79 -2.08 18.95 1.87
C ALA A 79 -2.09 18.59 0.37
N TRP A 80 -3.08 19.07 -0.41
CA TRP A 80 -3.07 18.94 -1.86
C TRP A 80 -1.90 19.68 -2.54
N ASP A 81 -1.45 20.78 -1.97
CA ASP A 81 -0.28 21.51 -2.47
C ASP A 81 0.99 20.66 -2.41
N LEU A 82 1.11 19.78 -1.39
CA LEU A 82 2.20 18.83 -1.28
C LEU A 82 2.18 17.78 -2.41
N VAL A 83 0.99 17.35 -2.82
CA VAL A 83 0.81 16.43 -3.94
C VAL A 83 1.20 17.11 -5.26
N LEU A 84 0.74 18.35 -5.47
CA LEU A 84 1.05 19.11 -6.69
C LEU A 84 2.51 19.57 -6.76
N ALA A 85 3.21 19.63 -5.63
CA ALA A 85 4.61 20.05 -5.60
C ALA A 85 5.57 19.16 -6.39
N GLY A 86 5.19 17.91 -6.67
CA GLY A 86 5.95 16.96 -7.48
C GLY A 86 7.34 16.60 -6.91
N ARG A 87 7.57 16.88 -5.64
CA ARG A 87 8.83 16.60 -4.93
C ARG A 87 8.54 15.87 -3.61
N PRO A 88 9.47 15.05 -3.12
CA PRO A 88 9.28 14.34 -1.86
C PRO A 88 9.08 15.27 -0.67
N ALA A 89 8.10 14.94 0.18
CA ALA A 89 7.92 15.59 1.47
C ALA A 89 8.99 15.05 2.45
N THR A 90 9.81 15.95 2.98
CA THR A 90 10.94 15.61 3.87
C THR A 90 10.61 15.79 5.35
N HIS A 91 9.60 16.61 5.65
CA HIS A 91 9.12 16.84 7.01
C HIS A 91 7.82 16.09 7.22
N THR A 92 7.88 15.02 7.98
CA THR A 92 6.74 14.10 8.19
C THR A 92 6.73 13.61 9.63
N VAL A 93 5.53 13.36 10.15
CA VAL A 93 5.36 12.57 11.38
C VAL A 93 5.75 11.12 11.08
N PRO A 94 6.50 10.44 11.99
CA PRO A 94 6.85 9.03 11.79
C PRO A 94 5.61 8.16 11.58
N LEU A 95 5.73 7.20 10.66
CA LEU A 95 4.65 6.25 10.40
C LEU A 95 5.15 4.81 10.34
N SER A 96 4.27 3.88 10.69
CA SER A 96 4.47 2.43 10.52
C SER A 96 3.21 1.78 10.00
N THR A 97 3.30 0.53 9.58
CA THR A 97 2.17 -0.15 8.95
C THR A 97 1.91 -1.54 9.50
N VAL A 98 0.65 -1.95 9.47
CA VAL A 98 0.21 -3.33 9.57
C VAL A 98 -0.51 -3.65 8.27
N LEU A 99 0.11 -4.42 7.40
CA LEU A 99 -0.41 -4.71 6.06
C LEU A 99 -1.52 -5.76 6.14
N THR A 100 -2.71 -5.43 5.65
CA THR A 100 -3.85 -6.36 5.64
C THR A 100 -4.21 -6.87 4.25
N LEU A 101 -3.74 -6.23 3.19
CA LEU A 101 -3.97 -6.65 1.79
C LEU A 101 -2.68 -6.41 0.99
N PRO A 102 -1.95 -7.49 0.66
CA PRO A 102 -0.75 -7.39 -0.16
C PRO A 102 -1.12 -7.14 -1.64
N ALA A 103 -0.54 -6.11 -2.24
CA ALA A 103 -0.66 -5.78 -3.66
C ALA A 103 0.39 -4.74 -4.08
N THR A 104 0.38 -3.55 -3.46
CA THR A 104 1.03 -2.33 -3.94
C THR A 104 2.45 -2.12 -3.42
N GLY A 105 2.95 -2.93 -2.48
CA GLY A 105 4.25 -2.70 -1.84
C GLY A 105 4.39 -1.37 -1.10
N SER A 106 3.27 -0.66 -0.85
CA SER A 106 3.28 0.67 -0.22
C SER A 106 3.88 0.65 1.20
N GLU A 107 3.84 -0.48 1.86
CA GLU A 107 4.41 -0.71 3.20
C GLU A 107 5.96 -0.66 3.20
N MET A 108 6.60 -0.78 2.03
CA MET A 108 8.07 -0.78 1.90
C MET A 108 8.58 0.16 0.80
N ASN A 109 7.81 1.18 0.46
CA ASN A 109 8.23 2.25 -0.45
C ASN A 109 7.82 3.62 0.10
N ASN A 110 8.28 4.68 -0.56
CA ASN A 110 7.96 6.07 -0.19
C ASN A 110 6.89 6.70 -1.10
N GLY A 111 6.39 5.96 -2.08
CA GLY A 111 5.36 6.41 -3.02
C GLY A 111 3.95 6.27 -2.44
N ALA A 112 3.07 7.09 -2.93
CA ALA A 112 1.62 7.05 -2.68
C ALA A 112 0.89 7.60 -3.91
N VAL A 113 -0.37 7.23 -4.08
CA VAL A 113 -1.20 7.82 -5.14
C VAL A 113 -2.45 8.39 -4.49
N ILE A 114 -2.67 9.69 -4.68
CA ILE A 114 -3.75 10.44 -4.05
C ILE A 114 -4.73 10.96 -5.10
N SER A 115 -5.99 10.80 -4.84
CA SER A 115 -7.08 11.27 -5.71
C SER A 115 -7.71 12.55 -5.18
N ARG A 116 -8.26 13.35 -6.10
CA ARG A 116 -9.16 14.46 -5.81
C ARG A 116 -10.47 14.23 -6.54
N ARG A 117 -11.55 14.01 -5.79
CA ARG A 117 -12.86 13.65 -6.37
C ARG A 117 -13.51 14.79 -7.11
N GLU A 118 -13.40 16.01 -6.58
CA GLU A 118 -13.98 17.20 -7.18
C GLU A 118 -13.56 17.42 -8.64
N THR A 119 -12.27 17.21 -8.91
CA THR A 119 -11.66 17.45 -10.23
C THR A 119 -11.37 16.17 -11.01
N LYS A 120 -11.58 15.00 -10.38
CA LYS A 120 -11.25 13.67 -10.92
C LYS A 120 -9.76 13.52 -11.25
N GLU A 121 -8.92 14.17 -10.46
CA GLU A 121 -7.47 14.11 -10.58
C GLU A 121 -6.91 12.98 -9.73
N LYS A 122 -5.79 12.40 -10.17
CA LYS A 122 -5.05 11.36 -9.45
C LYS A 122 -3.57 11.57 -9.72
N TYR A 123 -2.80 11.87 -8.68
CA TYR A 123 -1.37 12.18 -8.80
C TYR A 123 -0.52 11.35 -7.86
N PRO A 124 0.72 11.05 -8.27
CA PRO A 124 1.70 10.46 -7.36
C PRO A 124 2.12 11.48 -6.29
N PHE A 125 2.39 10.98 -5.11
CA PHE A 125 2.94 11.71 -3.99
C PHE A 125 4.10 10.91 -3.40
N TYR A 126 5.15 11.56 -2.97
CA TYR A 126 6.31 10.93 -2.36
C TYR A 126 6.54 11.47 -0.96
N SER A 127 6.73 10.56 -0.01
CA SER A 127 6.94 10.84 1.41
C SER A 127 8.18 10.11 1.92
N ASN A 128 8.29 9.94 3.23
CA ASN A 128 9.26 9.05 3.84
C ASN A 128 8.76 7.59 3.81
N TYR A 129 9.71 6.66 3.93
CA TYR A 129 9.40 5.25 4.14
C TYR A 129 8.74 5.05 5.51
N PRO A 130 7.85 4.05 5.67
CA PRO A 130 7.47 3.56 6.99
C PRO A 130 8.70 3.14 7.80
N LEU A 131 8.69 3.38 9.11
CA LEU A 131 9.79 2.99 10.00
C LEU A 131 9.90 1.47 10.13
N PHE A 132 8.76 0.81 10.18
CA PHE A 132 8.63 -0.63 10.10
C PHE A 132 7.26 -1.01 9.52
N SER A 133 7.16 -2.23 9.04
CA SER A 133 5.92 -2.80 8.53
C SER A 133 5.72 -4.21 9.05
N ILE A 134 4.54 -4.46 9.61
CA ILE A 134 4.16 -5.79 10.08
C ILE A 134 3.45 -6.50 8.92
N LEU A 135 4.03 -7.63 8.52
CA LEU A 135 3.53 -8.50 7.47
C LEU A 135 3.17 -9.85 8.10
N ASP A 136 1.90 -10.00 8.49
CA ASP A 136 1.38 -11.23 9.05
C ASP A 136 0.47 -11.92 8.02
N PRO A 137 0.86 -13.09 7.47
CA PRO A 137 0.05 -13.82 6.50
C PRO A 137 -1.34 -14.20 7.02
N GLU A 138 -1.53 -14.41 8.31
CA GLU A 138 -2.82 -14.82 8.89
C GLU A 138 -3.91 -13.76 8.69
N VAL A 139 -3.57 -12.48 8.66
CA VAL A 139 -4.57 -11.41 8.43
C VAL A 139 -5.18 -11.48 7.04
N THR A 140 -4.50 -12.13 6.10
CA THR A 140 -4.97 -12.28 4.72
C THR A 140 -5.97 -13.42 4.53
N PHE A 141 -6.08 -14.36 5.50
CA PHE A 141 -6.96 -15.53 5.38
C PHE A 141 -8.44 -15.17 5.27
N THR A 142 -8.82 -14.02 5.78
CA THR A 142 -10.20 -13.53 5.76
C THR A 142 -10.52 -12.61 4.57
N LEU A 143 -9.54 -12.35 3.70
CA LEU A 143 -9.75 -11.54 2.49
C LEU A 143 -10.74 -12.25 1.54
N PRO A 144 -11.64 -11.50 0.89
CA PRO A 144 -12.44 -12.06 -0.18
C PRO A 144 -11.55 -12.64 -1.29
N PRO A 145 -11.83 -13.83 -1.83
CA PRO A 145 -11.01 -14.47 -2.88
C PRO A 145 -10.77 -13.56 -4.11
N HIS A 146 -11.75 -12.72 -4.44
CA HIS A 146 -11.60 -11.74 -5.52
C HIS A 146 -10.50 -10.70 -5.22
N GLN A 147 -10.41 -10.23 -3.98
CA GLN A 147 -9.35 -9.27 -3.60
C GLN A 147 -7.97 -9.91 -3.60
N VAL A 148 -7.86 -11.17 -3.20
CA VAL A 148 -6.61 -11.94 -3.30
C VAL A 148 -6.19 -12.09 -4.76
N ALA A 149 -7.13 -12.44 -5.65
CA ALA A 149 -6.87 -12.54 -7.08
C ALA A 149 -6.43 -11.19 -7.68
N CYS A 150 -7.09 -10.08 -7.30
CA CYS A 150 -6.68 -8.74 -7.72
C CYS A 150 -5.27 -8.40 -7.21
N GLY A 151 -4.95 -8.71 -5.95
CA GLY A 151 -3.62 -8.47 -5.40
C GLY A 151 -2.52 -9.28 -6.09
N LEU A 152 -2.78 -10.56 -6.41
CA LEU A 152 -1.86 -11.39 -7.19
C LEU A 152 -1.63 -10.82 -8.59
N ALA A 153 -2.70 -10.40 -9.28
CA ALA A 153 -2.62 -9.80 -10.61
C ALA A 153 -1.86 -8.46 -10.58
N ASP A 154 -2.16 -7.60 -9.61
CA ASP A 154 -1.49 -6.31 -9.42
C ASP A 154 0.01 -6.50 -9.16
N THR A 155 0.36 -7.42 -8.26
CA THR A 155 1.75 -7.78 -8.00
C THR A 155 2.48 -8.26 -9.25
N PHE A 156 1.84 -9.14 -10.04
CA PHE A 156 2.40 -9.65 -11.29
C PHE A 156 2.64 -8.52 -12.30
N VAL A 157 1.67 -7.63 -12.46
CA VAL A 157 1.77 -6.48 -13.37
C VAL A 157 2.87 -5.51 -12.92
N HIS A 158 3.00 -5.24 -11.63
CA HIS A 158 4.09 -4.40 -11.12
C HIS A 158 5.47 -4.93 -11.48
N VAL A 159 5.68 -6.25 -11.43
CA VAL A 159 6.94 -6.85 -11.88
C VAL A 159 7.11 -6.69 -13.39
N MET A 160 6.05 -6.97 -14.16
CA MET A 160 6.09 -6.87 -15.64
C MET A 160 6.38 -5.45 -16.12
N GLU A 161 5.80 -4.43 -15.48
CA GLU A 161 6.01 -3.02 -15.82
C GLU A 161 7.45 -2.54 -15.64
N GLN A 162 8.23 -3.23 -14.84
CA GLN A 162 9.64 -2.98 -14.65
C GLN A 162 10.50 -3.87 -15.56
N TYR A 163 10.15 -5.14 -15.66
CA TYR A 163 10.89 -6.14 -16.43
C TYR A 163 10.87 -5.86 -17.95
N MET A 164 9.76 -5.34 -18.48
CA MET A 164 9.57 -5.15 -19.95
C MET A 164 10.04 -3.79 -20.47
N THR A 165 10.40 -2.84 -19.64
CA THR A 165 10.67 -1.45 -20.06
C THR A 165 12.03 -1.25 -20.70
N THR A 166 13.06 -1.93 -20.19
CA THR A 166 14.44 -1.71 -20.65
C THR A 166 15.12 -3.04 -21.02
N PRO A 167 15.41 -3.28 -22.29
CA PRO A 167 16.08 -4.53 -22.69
C PRO A 167 17.52 -4.59 -22.17
N ARG A 168 17.95 -5.76 -21.71
CA ARG A 168 19.33 -6.05 -21.25
C ARG A 168 19.79 -5.20 -20.08
N GLN A 169 18.91 -4.92 -19.18
CA GLN A 169 19.16 -4.10 -18.03
C GLN A 169 20.28 -4.67 -17.11
N SER A 170 20.00 -5.79 -16.47
CA SER A 170 20.93 -6.47 -15.60
C SER A 170 20.49 -7.92 -15.44
N ARG A 171 21.41 -8.85 -15.68
CA ARG A 171 21.13 -10.28 -15.51
C ARG A 171 20.65 -10.64 -14.11
N VAL A 172 21.09 -9.89 -13.11
CA VAL A 172 20.69 -10.12 -11.70
C VAL A 172 19.25 -9.63 -11.50
N MET A 173 18.92 -8.41 -11.97
CA MET A 173 17.58 -7.87 -11.85
C MET A 173 16.58 -8.67 -12.67
N ASP A 174 16.95 -9.07 -13.89
CA ASP A 174 16.11 -9.93 -14.74
C ASP A 174 15.75 -11.23 -14.02
N ARG A 175 16.74 -11.91 -13.44
CA ARG A 175 16.50 -13.16 -12.69
C ARG A 175 15.68 -12.98 -11.43
N TRP A 176 15.78 -11.84 -10.77
CA TRP A 176 14.94 -11.55 -9.61
C TRP A 176 13.50 -11.27 -10.02
N ALA A 177 13.29 -10.51 -11.08
CA ALA A 177 11.97 -10.30 -11.66
C ALA A 177 11.36 -11.62 -12.15
N GLU A 178 12.11 -12.44 -12.89
CA GLU A 178 11.70 -13.77 -13.33
C GLU A 178 11.37 -14.70 -12.15
N GLY A 179 12.16 -14.66 -11.08
CA GLY A 179 11.91 -15.44 -9.86
C GLY A 179 10.60 -15.04 -9.19
N LEU A 180 10.30 -13.74 -9.09
CA LEU A 180 9.01 -13.25 -8.57
C LEU A 180 7.84 -13.70 -9.46
N LEU A 181 7.97 -13.55 -10.80
CA LEU A 181 6.93 -13.97 -11.74
C LEU A 181 6.67 -15.48 -11.67
N GLN A 182 7.72 -16.30 -11.60
CA GLN A 182 7.60 -17.74 -11.45
C GLN A 182 6.91 -18.11 -10.14
N THR A 183 7.33 -17.51 -9.03
CA THR A 183 6.69 -17.71 -7.73
C THR A 183 5.20 -17.42 -7.78
N LEU A 184 4.81 -16.25 -8.34
CA LEU A 184 3.40 -15.86 -8.46
C LEU A 184 2.60 -16.84 -9.33
N ILE A 185 3.16 -17.32 -10.45
CA ILE A 185 2.53 -18.31 -11.32
C ILE A 185 2.32 -19.64 -10.57
N GLU A 186 3.29 -20.05 -9.75
CA GLU A 186 3.21 -21.31 -9.00
C GLU A 186 2.23 -21.26 -7.84
N ILE A 187 2.19 -20.13 -7.10
CA ILE A 187 1.37 -20.03 -5.89
C ILE A 187 -0.08 -19.64 -6.18
N ALA A 188 -0.36 -18.87 -7.23
CA ALA A 188 -1.70 -18.35 -7.50
C ALA A 188 -2.78 -19.45 -7.61
N PRO A 189 -2.60 -20.56 -8.37
CA PRO A 189 -3.58 -21.63 -8.40
C PRO A 189 -3.73 -22.34 -7.05
N LYS A 190 -2.64 -22.50 -6.29
CA LYS A 190 -2.66 -23.15 -4.98
C LYS A 190 -3.36 -22.29 -3.92
N ILE A 191 -3.15 -20.97 -3.94
CA ILE A 191 -3.87 -20.02 -3.07
C ILE A 191 -5.38 -20.08 -3.38
N ARG A 192 -5.76 -20.18 -4.65
CA ARG A 192 -7.15 -20.31 -5.04
C ARG A 192 -7.82 -21.60 -4.47
N GLU A 193 -7.05 -22.68 -4.35
CA GLU A 193 -7.50 -23.94 -3.76
C GLU A 193 -7.54 -23.87 -2.23
N ASN A 194 -6.52 -23.27 -1.61
CA ASN A 194 -6.42 -23.12 -0.15
C ASN A 194 -5.78 -21.78 0.24
N GLN A 195 -6.62 -20.76 0.42
CA GLN A 195 -6.19 -19.42 0.87
C GLN A 195 -5.68 -19.40 2.34
N HIS A 196 -5.98 -20.44 3.13
CA HIS A 196 -5.56 -20.52 4.52
C HIS A 196 -4.19 -21.20 4.70
N ASP A 197 -3.47 -21.46 3.63
CA ASP A 197 -2.11 -21.96 3.70
C ASP A 197 -1.17 -20.80 4.03
N TYR A 198 -0.56 -20.88 5.22
CA TYR A 198 0.31 -19.82 5.75
C TYR A 198 1.50 -19.56 4.82
N GLN A 199 2.15 -20.62 4.32
CA GLN A 199 3.36 -20.48 3.49
C GLN A 199 3.03 -19.83 2.14
N LEU A 200 1.94 -20.24 1.50
CA LEU A 200 1.51 -19.64 0.23
C LEU A 200 1.16 -18.16 0.39
N MET A 201 0.49 -17.78 1.48
CA MET A 201 0.17 -16.38 1.73
C MET A 201 1.38 -15.56 2.18
N ALA A 202 2.35 -16.17 2.86
CA ALA A 202 3.64 -15.53 3.17
C ALA A 202 4.44 -15.26 1.90
N ASP A 203 4.53 -16.22 0.99
CA ASP A 203 5.21 -16.07 -0.30
C ASP A 203 4.52 -15.00 -1.17
N PHE A 204 3.20 -14.96 -1.17
CA PHE A 204 2.45 -13.91 -1.86
C PHE A 204 2.73 -12.53 -1.25
N MET A 205 2.61 -12.39 0.07
CA MET A 205 2.81 -11.13 0.77
C MET A 205 4.23 -10.57 0.54
N LEU A 206 5.24 -11.41 0.66
CA LEU A 206 6.62 -11.03 0.38
C LEU A 206 6.83 -10.67 -1.09
N SER A 207 6.26 -11.44 -2.03
CA SER A 207 6.33 -11.14 -3.46
C SER A 207 5.71 -9.78 -3.78
N ALA A 208 4.57 -9.44 -3.19
CA ALA A 208 3.91 -8.15 -3.37
C ALA A 208 4.77 -6.98 -2.86
N THR A 209 5.40 -7.14 -1.70
CA THR A 209 6.34 -6.16 -1.16
C THR A 209 7.54 -5.97 -2.08
N MET A 210 8.16 -7.06 -2.54
CA MET A 210 9.35 -7.00 -3.40
C MET A 210 9.05 -6.52 -4.82
N ALA A 211 7.83 -6.66 -5.29
CA ALA A 211 7.42 -6.22 -6.63
C ALA A 211 7.49 -4.71 -6.81
N LEU A 212 7.27 -3.91 -5.76
CA LEU A 212 7.21 -2.44 -5.87
C LEU A 212 7.93 -1.69 -4.73
N ASN A 213 8.92 -2.29 -4.11
CA ASN A 213 9.76 -1.60 -3.12
C ASN A 213 10.96 -0.85 -3.74
N GLY A 214 11.05 -0.79 -5.07
CA GLY A 214 12.14 -0.15 -5.80
C GLY A 214 13.35 -1.06 -6.07
N PHE A 215 13.37 -2.28 -5.53
CA PHE A 215 14.52 -3.17 -5.65
C PHE A 215 14.72 -3.66 -7.10
N ILE A 216 13.68 -4.21 -7.73
CA ILE A 216 13.77 -4.68 -9.11
C ILE A 216 13.71 -3.53 -10.13
N ALA A 217 13.38 -2.31 -9.69
CA ALA A 217 13.37 -1.09 -10.51
C ALA A 217 14.78 -0.47 -10.67
N MET A 218 15.82 -1.01 -10.04
CA MET A 218 17.16 -0.43 -10.13
C MET A 218 17.69 -0.48 -11.55
N GLY A 219 17.84 0.70 -12.15
CA GLY A 219 18.38 0.87 -13.51
C GLY A 219 17.34 0.80 -14.63
N VAL A 220 16.04 0.75 -14.32
CA VAL A 220 14.95 0.79 -15.32
C VAL A 220 13.97 1.92 -15.06
N SER A 221 13.28 2.31 -16.12
CA SER A 221 12.08 3.14 -16.02
C SER A 221 10.89 2.27 -15.61
N GLN A 222 10.11 2.73 -14.66
CA GLN A 222 8.83 2.15 -14.32
C GLN A 222 7.75 2.71 -15.24
N ASP A 223 7.07 1.84 -15.97
CA ASP A 223 5.92 2.22 -16.79
C ASP A 223 4.65 1.65 -16.17
N LEU A 224 3.98 2.44 -15.36
CA LEU A 224 2.74 2.05 -14.66
C LEU A 224 1.49 2.06 -15.57
N SER A 225 1.66 2.02 -16.89
CA SER A 225 0.53 2.05 -17.83
C SER A 225 -0.20 0.69 -17.94
N LEU A 226 0.48 -0.42 -17.67
CA LEU A 226 -0.11 -1.76 -17.75
C LEU A 226 -1.19 -2.00 -16.69
N ILE A 227 -1.09 -1.37 -15.53
CA ILE A 227 -2.13 -1.40 -14.49
C ILE A 227 -3.48 -0.94 -15.05
N HIS A 228 -3.50 0.10 -15.87
CA HIS A 228 -4.73 0.63 -16.48
C HIS A 228 -5.35 -0.32 -17.50
N ILE A 229 -4.56 -1.23 -18.06
CA ILE A 229 -5.04 -2.26 -19.01
C ILE A 229 -5.59 -3.48 -18.26
N SER A 230 -5.01 -3.80 -17.12
CA SER A 230 -5.38 -4.97 -16.32
C SER A 230 -6.50 -4.69 -15.32
N GLU A 231 -6.75 -3.43 -14.95
CA GLU A 231 -7.93 -3.07 -14.15
C GLU A 231 -9.20 -3.26 -14.98
N PRO A 232 -10.18 -4.05 -14.51
CA PRO A 232 -11.45 -4.14 -15.22
C PRO A 232 -12.09 -2.75 -15.27
N THR A 233 -12.21 -2.22 -16.48
CA THR A 233 -12.98 -0.99 -16.72
C THR A 233 -14.40 -1.22 -16.21
N ARG A 234 -14.78 -0.44 -15.21
CA ARG A 234 -16.17 -0.38 -14.70
C ARG A 234 -17.08 0.31 -15.68
#